data_ad360b98999783de75afd187d6da27e0
#
_entry.id   ad360b98999783de75afd187d6da27e0
#
_cell.length_a   1.000
_cell.length_b   1.000
_cell.length_c   1.000
_cell.angle_alpha   90.00
_cell.angle_beta   90.00
_cell.angle_gamma   90.00
#
_symmetry.space_group_name_H-M   'P 1'
#
loop_
_entity.id
_entity.type
_entity.pdbx_description
1 polymer ?
#
loop_
_entity_poly.entity_id
_entity_poly.type
_entity_poly.pdbx_seq_one_letter_code
_entity_poly.pdbx_strand_id
1 'polypeptide(L)'
;AVVIGISGLSVGDVIAVPGDAVTDAIKRFWKHGLFEDVVITADSIKGNDIYIGIALNQRPRVSQLNILGVKKSEKEDLQLKIGIIKGNQITPDIIDRATKIIKNYYDDKGYKNAEVKVVQRPDVTGDNRVIVDVEIDKKDKIKVHRIYIDGTDALPEKKDRYAMKKTREKTRLDNLWHANFRSKNFTEDRYSE
;
A
#
# COMPACT_ATOMS: atom_id res chain seq x y z
N ALA A 1 -2.61 -33.73 -7.76
CA ALA A 1 -3.98 -33.89 -7.24
C ALA A 1 -4.58 -32.52 -6.81
N VAL A 2 -3.90 -31.69 -6.01
CA VAL A 2 -4.47 -30.42 -5.51
C VAL A 2 -4.78 -29.42 -6.63
N VAL A 3 -3.89 -29.22 -7.60
CA VAL A 3 -4.08 -28.31 -8.74
C VAL A 3 -5.31 -28.67 -9.55
N ILE A 4 -5.48 -29.96 -9.86
CA ILE A 4 -6.64 -30.46 -10.58
C ILE A 4 -7.92 -30.20 -9.78
N GLY A 5 -7.92 -30.45 -8.48
CA GLY A 5 -9.07 -30.16 -7.62
C GLY A 5 -9.48 -28.70 -7.61
N ILE A 6 -8.51 -27.76 -7.61
CA ILE A 6 -8.78 -26.31 -7.67
C ILE A 6 -9.35 -25.91 -9.03
N SER A 7 -8.83 -26.49 -10.14
CA SER A 7 -9.28 -26.15 -11.48
C SER A 7 -10.76 -26.54 -11.71
N GLY A 8 -11.23 -27.58 -11.03
CA GLY A 8 -12.54 -28.19 -11.27
C GLY A 8 -12.66 -28.86 -12.62
N LEU A 9 -11.54 -29.15 -13.28
CA LEU A 9 -11.45 -29.95 -14.48
C LEU A 9 -11.07 -31.37 -14.10
N SER A 10 -11.69 -32.36 -14.74
CA SER A 10 -11.40 -33.77 -14.52
C SER A 10 -11.02 -34.47 -15.83
N VAL A 11 -10.20 -35.49 -15.70
CA VAL A 11 -9.89 -36.34 -16.88
C VAL A 11 -11.14 -37.03 -17.34
N GLY A 12 -11.46 -36.92 -18.63
CA GLY A 12 -12.67 -37.47 -19.24
C GLY A 12 -13.83 -36.47 -19.37
N ASP A 13 -13.67 -35.24 -18.87
CA ASP A 13 -14.67 -34.18 -19.08
C ASP A 13 -14.76 -33.81 -20.57
N VAL A 14 -15.98 -33.58 -21.04
CA VAL A 14 -16.22 -33.06 -22.39
C VAL A 14 -16.29 -31.53 -22.29
N ILE A 15 -15.25 -30.85 -22.77
CA ILE A 15 -15.14 -29.40 -22.69
C ILE A 15 -14.87 -28.78 -24.07
N ALA A 16 -15.29 -27.52 -24.23
CA ALA A 16 -14.87 -26.68 -25.36
C ALA A 16 -13.57 -25.94 -25.00
N VAL A 17 -12.64 -25.89 -25.96
CA VAL A 17 -11.38 -25.16 -25.82
C VAL A 17 -11.16 -24.30 -27.07
N PRO A 18 -11.17 -22.96 -26.95
CA PRO A 18 -11.47 -22.16 -25.75
C PRO A 18 -12.96 -22.27 -25.34
N GLY A 19 -13.22 -22.17 -24.02
CA GLY A 19 -14.58 -22.26 -23.50
C GLY A 19 -14.72 -21.89 -22.03
N ASP A 20 -15.96 -21.94 -21.54
CA ASP A 20 -16.32 -21.49 -20.19
C ASP A 20 -15.62 -22.32 -19.10
N ALA A 21 -15.47 -23.64 -19.31
CA ALA A 21 -14.82 -24.52 -18.34
C ALA A 21 -13.37 -24.08 -18.04
N VAL A 22 -12.62 -23.71 -19.08
CA VAL A 22 -11.24 -23.21 -18.95
C VAL A 22 -11.23 -21.85 -18.29
N THR A 23 -12.12 -20.95 -18.68
CA THR A 23 -12.26 -19.62 -18.09
C THR A 23 -12.59 -19.70 -16.61
N ASP A 24 -13.49 -20.59 -16.22
CA ASP A 24 -13.88 -20.78 -14.83
C ASP A 24 -12.77 -21.42 -13.98
N ALA A 25 -11.99 -22.34 -14.57
CA ALA A 25 -10.79 -22.87 -13.93
C ALA A 25 -9.78 -21.75 -13.61
N ILE A 26 -9.52 -20.84 -14.55
CA ILE A 26 -8.65 -19.68 -14.34
C ILE A 26 -9.20 -18.79 -13.20
N LYS A 27 -10.51 -18.47 -13.23
CA LYS A 27 -11.15 -17.67 -12.17
C LYS A 27 -11.03 -18.32 -10.79
N ARG A 28 -11.14 -19.65 -10.69
CA ARG A 28 -10.97 -20.39 -9.43
C ARG A 28 -9.54 -20.25 -8.90
N PHE A 29 -8.52 -20.39 -9.73
CA PHE A 29 -7.13 -20.16 -9.32
C PHE A 29 -6.90 -18.74 -8.82
N TRP A 30 -7.42 -17.73 -9.55
CA TRP A 30 -7.33 -16.33 -9.11
C TRP A 30 -8.02 -16.08 -7.77
N LYS A 31 -9.19 -16.70 -7.56
CA LYS A 31 -9.94 -16.56 -6.29
C LYS A 31 -9.16 -17.09 -5.09
N HIS A 32 -8.31 -18.09 -5.27
CA HIS A 32 -7.43 -18.58 -4.20
C HIS A 32 -6.37 -17.58 -3.76
N GLY A 33 -6.00 -16.61 -4.61
CA GLY A 33 -5.04 -15.56 -4.29
C GLY A 33 -3.58 -16.03 -4.13
N LEU A 34 -3.30 -17.34 -4.28
CA LEU A 34 -1.99 -17.95 -4.07
C LEU A 34 -1.04 -17.77 -5.25
N PHE A 35 -1.59 -17.48 -6.43
CA PHE A 35 -0.87 -17.46 -7.69
C PHE A 35 -0.71 -16.04 -8.20
N GLU A 36 0.45 -15.76 -8.78
CA GLU A 36 0.75 -14.51 -9.47
C GLU A 36 0.31 -14.59 -10.92
N ASP A 37 0.49 -15.78 -11.53
CA ASP A 37 0.09 -16.05 -12.89
C ASP A 37 -0.46 -17.45 -13.05
N VAL A 38 -1.43 -17.59 -13.96
CA VAL A 38 -2.12 -18.84 -14.29
C VAL A 38 -2.23 -18.95 -15.80
N VAL A 39 -1.55 -19.92 -16.38
CA VAL A 39 -1.58 -20.20 -17.82
C VAL A 39 -2.14 -21.59 -18.05
N ILE A 40 -3.20 -21.68 -18.85
CA ILE A 40 -3.77 -22.96 -19.29
C ILE A 40 -3.53 -23.07 -20.79
N THR A 41 -2.82 -24.12 -21.19
CA THR A 41 -2.45 -24.38 -22.58
C THR A 41 -3.07 -25.68 -23.09
N ALA A 42 -3.34 -25.75 -24.38
CA ALA A 42 -3.64 -26.99 -25.07
C ALA A 42 -2.31 -27.57 -25.62
N ASP A 43 -1.75 -28.53 -24.92
CA ASP A 43 -0.42 -29.06 -25.23
C ASP A 43 -0.43 -29.98 -26.45
N SER A 44 -1.48 -30.78 -26.61
CA SER A 44 -1.67 -31.61 -27.78
C SER A 44 -3.13 -32.02 -27.98
N ILE A 45 -3.49 -32.33 -29.21
CA ILE A 45 -4.80 -32.86 -29.58
C ILE A 45 -4.59 -34.19 -30.33
N LYS A 46 -5.22 -35.27 -29.86
CA LYS A 46 -5.17 -36.58 -30.48
C LYS A 46 -6.58 -37.11 -30.72
N GLY A 47 -7.03 -37.09 -31.98
CA GLY A 47 -8.41 -37.39 -32.28
C GLY A 47 -9.38 -36.42 -31.61
N ASN A 48 -10.22 -36.91 -30.71
CA ASN A 48 -11.17 -36.12 -29.92
C ASN A 48 -10.63 -35.76 -28.51
N ASP A 49 -9.42 -36.20 -28.19
CA ASP A 49 -8.84 -35.96 -26.86
C ASP A 49 -7.92 -34.76 -26.90
N ILE A 50 -8.06 -33.87 -25.94
CA ILE A 50 -7.21 -32.72 -25.71
C ILE A 50 -6.40 -32.89 -24.42
N TYR A 51 -5.10 -32.60 -24.49
CA TYR A 51 -4.20 -32.60 -23.35
C TYR A 51 -3.96 -31.16 -22.91
N ILE A 52 -4.37 -30.86 -21.67
CA ILE A 52 -4.29 -29.49 -21.11
C ILE A 52 -3.13 -29.41 -20.15
N GLY A 53 -2.25 -28.45 -20.41
CA GLY A 53 -1.19 -28.01 -19.47
C GLY A 53 -1.69 -26.89 -18.56
N ILE A 54 -1.42 -26.99 -17.27
CA ILE A 54 -1.70 -25.92 -16.30
C ILE A 54 -0.36 -25.47 -15.68
N ALA A 55 0.11 -24.29 -16.05
CA ALA A 55 1.29 -23.66 -15.48
C ALA A 55 0.85 -22.61 -14.44
N LEU A 56 1.39 -22.69 -13.24
CA LEU A 56 1.05 -21.84 -12.10
C LEU A 56 2.32 -21.20 -11.53
N ASN A 57 2.37 -19.88 -11.50
CA ASN A 57 3.40 -19.15 -10.78
C ASN A 57 2.87 -18.75 -9.40
N GLN A 58 3.52 -19.23 -8.35
CA GLN A 58 3.14 -18.87 -6.98
C GLN A 58 3.62 -17.44 -6.65
N ARG A 59 2.80 -16.70 -5.91
CA ARG A 59 3.21 -15.40 -5.39
C ARG A 59 4.40 -15.56 -4.46
N PRO A 60 5.40 -14.66 -4.55
CA PRO A 60 6.57 -14.73 -3.69
C PRO A 60 6.20 -14.45 -2.24
N ARG A 61 7.02 -14.98 -1.32
CA ARG A 61 6.89 -14.76 0.12
C ARG A 61 7.92 -13.74 0.60
N VAL A 62 7.49 -12.90 1.52
CA VAL A 62 8.37 -11.93 2.15
C VAL A 62 9.44 -12.64 2.99
N SER A 63 10.71 -12.49 2.63
CA SER A 63 11.84 -12.98 3.44
C SER A 63 12.29 -11.93 4.45
N GLN A 64 12.27 -10.66 4.05
CA GLN A 64 12.69 -9.54 4.87
C GLN A 64 11.92 -8.29 4.50
N LEU A 65 11.64 -7.46 5.52
CA LEU A 65 11.05 -6.14 5.37
C LEU A 65 12.05 -5.09 5.85
N ASN A 66 12.41 -4.16 4.97
CA ASN A 66 13.25 -3.01 5.29
C ASN A 66 12.41 -1.73 5.16
N ILE A 67 12.46 -0.87 6.16
CA ILE A 67 11.86 0.46 6.13
C ILE A 67 13.01 1.46 6.19
N LEU A 68 13.12 2.31 5.16
CA LEU A 68 14.22 3.24 4.94
C LEU A 68 13.74 4.69 4.96
N GLY A 69 14.62 5.63 5.25
CA GLY A 69 14.32 7.08 5.25
C GLY A 69 13.65 7.59 6.53
N VAL A 70 13.53 6.77 7.58
CA VAL A 70 12.81 7.10 8.82
C VAL A 70 13.63 6.80 10.06
N LYS A 71 13.27 7.39 11.19
CA LYS A 71 13.89 7.13 12.48
C LYS A 71 13.53 5.75 13.02
N LYS A 72 14.36 5.20 13.92
CA LYS A 72 14.15 3.86 14.50
C LYS A 72 12.78 3.70 15.16
N SER A 73 12.34 4.67 15.96
CA SER A 73 11.02 4.62 16.60
C SER A 73 9.86 4.63 15.60
N GLU A 74 9.97 5.40 14.51
CA GLU A 74 8.96 5.42 13.44
C GLU A 74 8.94 4.09 12.67
N LYS A 75 10.12 3.48 12.48
CA LYS A 75 10.24 2.17 11.85
C LYS A 75 9.50 1.09 12.64
N GLU A 76 9.69 1.07 13.96
CA GLU A 76 9.02 0.12 14.86
C GLU A 76 7.49 0.31 14.81
N ASP A 77 7.00 1.55 14.91
CA ASP A 77 5.58 1.88 14.79
C ASP A 77 4.98 1.43 13.45
N LEU A 78 5.68 1.74 12.35
CA LEU A 78 5.21 1.40 11.00
C LEU A 78 5.21 -0.11 10.77
N GLN A 79 6.23 -0.82 11.24
CA GLN A 79 6.34 -2.27 11.09
C GLN A 79 5.14 -3.00 11.69
N LEU A 80 4.59 -2.50 12.80
CA LEU A 80 3.39 -3.05 13.44
C LEU A 80 2.10 -2.73 12.66
N LYS A 81 2.06 -1.59 11.97
CA LYS A 81 0.84 -1.08 11.32
C LYS A 81 0.64 -1.57 9.89
N ILE A 82 1.72 -1.71 9.11
CA ILE A 82 1.63 -1.95 7.65
C ILE A 82 1.22 -3.37 7.27
N GLY A 83 1.24 -4.32 8.20
CA GLY A 83 0.76 -5.68 7.97
C GLY A 83 1.60 -6.55 7.02
N ILE A 84 2.80 -6.09 6.64
CA ILE A 84 3.75 -6.90 5.86
C ILE A 84 4.55 -7.77 6.83
N ILE A 85 4.27 -9.06 6.82
CA ILE A 85 4.86 -10.02 7.76
C ILE A 85 5.78 -10.98 7.01
N LYS A 86 6.96 -11.22 7.58
CA LYS A 86 7.91 -12.23 7.07
C LYS A 86 7.25 -13.61 6.96
N GLY A 87 7.44 -14.26 5.82
CA GLY A 87 6.86 -15.57 5.51
C GLY A 87 5.50 -15.52 4.83
N ASN A 88 4.78 -14.41 4.91
CA ASN A 88 3.52 -14.22 4.19
C ASN A 88 3.76 -13.92 2.72
N GLN A 89 2.78 -14.23 1.89
CA GLN A 89 2.79 -13.83 0.49
C GLN A 89 2.61 -12.32 0.38
N ILE A 90 3.28 -11.72 -0.60
CA ILE A 90 3.10 -10.30 -0.94
C ILE A 90 2.15 -10.18 -2.12
N THR A 91 1.12 -9.34 -1.97
CA THR A 91 0.14 -9.05 -3.02
C THR A 91 0.11 -7.55 -3.30
N PRO A 92 -0.32 -7.12 -4.50
CA PRO A 92 -0.50 -5.69 -4.79
C PRO A 92 -1.39 -4.99 -3.75
N ASP A 93 -2.48 -5.63 -3.31
CA ASP A 93 -3.39 -5.07 -2.30
C ASP A 93 -2.70 -4.81 -0.94
N ILE A 94 -1.76 -5.69 -0.54
CA ILE A 94 -0.99 -5.51 0.69
C ILE A 94 -0.05 -4.31 0.54
N ILE A 95 0.56 -4.14 -0.64
CA ILE A 95 1.45 -3.02 -0.94
C ILE A 95 0.67 -1.70 -0.93
N ASP A 96 -0.47 -1.66 -1.60
CA ASP A 96 -1.33 -0.46 -1.66
C ASP A 96 -1.85 -0.07 -0.28
N ARG A 97 -2.28 -1.05 0.51
CA ARG A 97 -2.72 -0.84 1.89
C ARG A 97 -1.58 -0.31 2.76
N ALA A 98 -0.40 -0.93 2.69
CA ALA A 98 0.78 -0.48 3.42
C ALA A 98 1.17 0.95 3.04
N THR A 99 1.17 1.26 1.74
CA THR A 99 1.45 2.60 1.22
C THR A 99 0.46 3.63 1.77
N LYS A 100 -0.84 3.31 1.77
CA LYS A 100 -1.89 4.18 2.30
C LYS A 100 -1.73 4.40 3.81
N ILE A 101 -1.45 3.36 4.57
CA ILE A 101 -1.22 3.46 6.02
C ILE A 101 -0.03 4.37 6.32
N ILE A 102 1.08 4.23 5.57
CA ILE A 102 2.27 5.06 5.77
C ILE A 102 1.98 6.52 5.42
N LYS A 103 1.30 6.77 4.30
CA LYS A 103 0.93 8.14 3.91
C LYS A 103 0.05 8.81 4.97
N ASN A 104 -0.98 8.13 5.44
CA ASN A 104 -1.86 8.64 6.50
C ASN A 104 -1.07 8.91 7.80
N TYR A 105 -0.17 8.00 8.20
CA TYR A 105 0.67 8.18 9.38
C TYR A 105 1.52 9.45 9.32
N TYR A 106 2.05 9.80 8.13
CA TYR A 106 2.82 11.02 7.96
C TYR A 106 1.96 12.25 7.74
N ASP A 107 0.77 12.10 7.14
CA ASP A 107 -0.22 13.17 7.00
C ASP A 107 -0.66 13.70 8.37
N ASP A 108 -1.01 12.80 9.29
CA ASP A 108 -1.33 13.12 10.70
C ASP A 108 -0.20 13.85 11.43
N LYS A 109 1.04 13.63 11.01
CA LYS A 109 2.22 14.32 11.53
C LYS A 109 2.56 15.62 10.81
N GLY A 110 1.75 16.01 9.82
CA GLY A 110 1.89 17.25 9.04
C GLY A 110 2.81 17.13 7.81
N TYR A 111 3.18 15.93 7.39
CA TYR A 111 3.98 15.67 6.18
C TYR A 111 3.08 15.27 5.01
N LYS A 112 2.26 16.18 4.51
CA LYS A 112 1.28 15.90 3.43
C LYS A 112 1.91 15.48 2.10
N ASN A 113 3.15 15.87 1.87
CA ASN A 113 3.87 15.56 0.64
C ASN A 113 4.80 14.33 0.78
N ALA A 114 4.57 13.49 1.79
CA ALA A 114 5.36 12.29 1.97
C ALA A 114 5.21 11.33 0.80
N GLU A 115 6.35 10.93 0.23
CA GLU A 115 6.43 9.95 -0.84
C GLU A 115 6.81 8.59 -0.27
N VAL A 116 6.12 7.56 -0.74
CA VAL A 116 6.35 6.17 -0.31
C VAL A 116 6.53 5.33 -1.56
N LYS A 117 7.66 4.64 -1.63
CA LYS A 117 7.98 3.72 -2.70
C LYS A 117 8.25 2.34 -2.12
N VAL A 118 7.54 1.34 -2.60
CA VAL A 118 7.73 -0.06 -2.20
C VAL A 118 8.39 -0.80 -3.35
N VAL A 119 9.57 -1.35 -3.09
CA VAL A 119 10.37 -2.11 -4.05
C VAL A 119 10.49 -3.54 -3.59
N GLN A 120 10.25 -4.47 -4.48
CA GLN A 120 10.48 -5.89 -4.24
C GLN A 120 11.76 -6.32 -4.93
N ARG A 121 12.66 -6.97 -4.21
CA ARG A 121 13.89 -7.55 -4.75
C ARG A 121 13.89 -9.06 -4.52
N PRO A 122 14.29 -9.88 -5.52
CA PRO A 122 14.47 -11.31 -5.31
C PRO A 122 15.44 -11.58 -4.16
N ASP A 123 15.10 -12.53 -3.32
CA ASP A 123 16.00 -13.02 -2.28
C ASP A 123 16.78 -14.23 -2.80
N VAL A 124 18.09 -14.05 -2.96
CA VAL A 124 18.98 -15.10 -3.47
C VAL A 124 19.17 -16.28 -2.50
N THR A 125 18.69 -16.15 -1.27
CA THR A 125 18.84 -17.19 -0.22
C THR A 125 17.75 -18.25 -0.24
N GLY A 126 16.76 -18.13 -1.11
CA GLY A 126 15.68 -19.11 -1.19
C GLY A 126 14.75 -18.90 -2.38
N ASP A 127 14.17 -19.99 -2.84
CA ASP A 127 13.24 -19.99 -3.97
C ASP A 127 11.94 -19.24 -3.63
N ASN A 128 11.45 -18.48 -4.60
CA ASN A 128 10.18 -17.76 -4.54
C ASN A 128 10.03 -16.87 -3.31
N ARG A 129 11.12 -16.15 -2.94
CA ARG A 129 11.17 -15.20 -1.84
C ARG A 129 11.59 -13.82 -2.32
N VAL A 130 11.06 -12.79 -1.64
CA VAL A 130 11.40 -11.40 -1.93
C VAL A 130 11.72 -10.63 -0.65
N ILE A 131 12.68 -9.73 -0.78
CA ILE A 131 12.96 -8.67 0.18
C ILE A 131 12.09 -7.48 -0.22
N VAL A 132 11.33 -6.96 0.73
CA VAL A 132 10.49 -5.77 0.53
C VAL A 132 11.18 -4.57 1.15
N ASP A 133 11.59 -3.62 0.32
CA ASP A 133 12.14 -2.34 0.74
C ASP A 133 11.08 -1.27 0.63
N VAL A 134 10.76 -0.62 1.74
CA VAL A 134 9.83 0.51 1.83
C VAL A 134 10.66 1.77 2.02
N GLU A 135 10.82 2.54 0.96
CA GLU A 135 11.54 3.81 0.94
C GLU A 135 10.55 4.94 1.23
N ILE A 136 10.84 5.75 2.25
CA ILE A 136 9.98 6.84 2.68
C ILE A 136 10.76 8.14 2.64
N ASP A 137 10.29 9.07 1.82
CA ASP A 137 10.76 10.46 1.81
C ASP A 137 9.64 11.35 2.38
N LYS A 138 9.86 11.83 3.60
CA LYS A 138 8.85 12.61 4.33
C LYS A 138 8.62 13.99 3.74
N LYS A 139 9.59 14.54 2.99
CA LYS A 139 9.61 15.94 2.58
C LYS A 139 9.48 16.90 3.77
N ASP A 140 9.13 18.14 3.52
CA ASP A 140 8.94 19.15 4.54
C ASP A 140 7.53 19.14 5.13
N LYS A 141 7.44 19.53 6.40
CA LYS A 141 6.12 19.71 7.04
C LYS A 141 5.41 20.92 6.48
N ILE A 142 4.14 20.75 6.17
CA ILE A 142 3.27 21.86 5.80
C ILE A 142 2.87 22.62 7.07
N LYS A 143 3.02 23.94 7.03
CA LYS A 143 2.65 24.85 8.11
C LYS A 143 1.70 25.91 7.59
N VAL A 144 0.74 26.29 8.42
CA VAL A 144 -0.18 27.37 8.10
C VAL A 144 0.61 28.69 8.02
N HIS A 145 0.64 29.28 6.84
CA HIS A 145 1.34 30.57 6.63
C HIS A 145 0.48 31.73 7.09
N ARG A 146 -0.81 31.74 6.73
CA ARG A 146 -1.78 32.79 7.07
C ARG A 146 -3.19 32.24 7.13
N ILE A 147 -4.00 32.77 8.02
CA ILE A 147 -5.42 32.47 8.17
C ILE A 147 -6.20 33.72 7.80
N TYR A 148 -7.10 33.60 6.84
CA TYR A 148 -8.07 34.63 6.46
C TYR A 148 -9.43 34.20 7.02
N ILE A 149 -10.10 35.11 7.71
CA ILE A 149 -11.43 34.90 8.26
C ILE A 149 -12.34 35.93 7.62
N ASP A 150 -13.36 35.48 6.92
CA ASP A 150 -14.34 36.32 6.24
C ASP A 150 -15.72 36.13 6.87
N GLY A 151 -16.57 37.18 6.81
CA GLY A 151 -17.95 37.11 7.31
C GLY A 151 -18.13 37.33 8.82
N THR A 152 -17.11 37.80 9.54
CA THR A 152 -17.20 38.14 10.97
C THR A 152 -17.21 39.66 11.19
N ASP A 153 -18.32 40.33 10.88
CA ASP A 153 -18.46 41.78 11.08
C ASP A 153 -18.46 42.20 12.54
N ALA A 154 -18.68 41.28 13.47
CA ALA A 154 -18.88 41.56 14.88
C ALA A 154 -17.60 41.51 15.76
N LEU A 155 -16.51 40.89 15.28
CA LEU A 155 -15.30 40.70 16.09
C LEU A 155 -14.04 41.17 15.34
N PRO A 156 -13.03 41.74 16.01
CA PRO A 156 -11.76 42.05 15.39
C PRO A 156 -11.05 40.76 14.94
N GLU A 157 -10.64 40.66 13.69
CA GLU A 157 -9.95 39.54 13.05
C GLU A 157 -8.84 38.88 13.91
N LYS A 158 -8.17 39.69 14.74
CA LYS A 158 -7.17 39.21 15.72
C LYS A 158 -7.76 38.29 16.78
N LYS A 159 -8.98 38.56 17.27
CA LYS A 159 -9.62 37.74 18.32
C LYS A 159 -10.03 36.39 17.81
N ASP A 160 -10.55 36.35 16.58
CA ASP A 160 -10.98 35.10 15.93
C ASP A 160 -9.79 34.17 15.67
N ARG A 161 -8.66 34.73 15.23
CA ARG A 161 -7.41 33.95 15.05
C ARG A 161 -6.90 33.37 16.37
N TYR A 162 -7.04 34.06 17.49
CA TYR A 162 -6.66 33.57 18.82
C TYR A 162 -7.62 32.50 19.37
N ALA A 163 -8.88 32.52 18.95
CA ALA A 163 -9.86 31.51 19.33
C ALA A 163 -9.57 30.12 18.72
N MET A 164 -8.89 30.08 17.58
CA MET A 164 -8.47 28.84 16.94
C MET A 164 -7.34 28.15 17.70
N LYS A 165 -7.65 27.40 18.77
CA LYS A 165 -6.68 26.78 19.69
C LYS A 165 -5.76 25.76 19.01
N LYS A 166 -6.23 25.07 17.97
CA LYS A 166 -5.51 23.98 17.31
C LYS A 166 -4.70 24.42 16.10
N THR A 167 -5.00 25.57 15.50
CA THR A 167 -4.36 26.08 14.29
C THR A 167 -3.72 27.44 14.55
N ARG A 168 -2.43 27.57 14.26
CA ARG A 168 -1.70 28.85 14.39
C ARG A 168 -0.87 29.13 13.15
N GLU A 169 -0.83 30.40 12.75
CA GLU A 169 0.02 30.88 11.68
C GLU A 169 1.51 30.74 12.00
N LYS A 170 2.33 30.57 10.96
CA LYS A 170 3.78 30.63 11.04
C LYS A 170 4.21 32.07 11.35
N THR A 171 4.98 32.28 12.42
CA THR A 171 5.49 33.60 12.78
C THR A 171 6.86 33.86 12.14
N ARG A 172 7.22 35.15 11.98
CA ARG A 172 8.51 35.56 11.41
C ARG A 172 9.70 35.05 12.23
N LEU A 173 9.52 34.83 13.54
CA LEU A 173 10.53 34.33 14.48
C LEU A 173 10.82 32.83 14.28
N ASP A 174 9.88 32.06 13.70
CA ASP A 174 10.09 30.63 13.41
C ASP A 174 11.20 30.40 12.38
N ASN A 175 11.53 31.40 11.56
CA ASN A 175 12.60 31.31 10.56
C ASN A 175 13.99 31.61 11.16
N LEU A 176 14.07 32.36 12.27
CA LEU A 176 15.35 32.75 12.83
C LEU A 176 16.01 31.68 13.71
N TRP A 177 15.22 30.81 14.34
CA TRP A 177 15.71 29.91 15.38
C TRP A 177 15.49 28.42 15.06
N HIS A 178 15.04 28.05 13.87
CA HIS A 178 14.60 26.68 13.56
C HIS A 178 13.63 26.07 14.59
N ALA A 179 13.11 26.88 15.50
CA ALA A 179 12.25 26.46 16.59
C ALA A 179 10.80 26.66 16.20
N ASN A 180 10.09 25.56 16.00
CA ASN A 180 8.66 25.53 15.67
C ASN A 180 7.78 25.81 16.91
N PHE A 181 8.09 26.82 17.66
CA PHE A 181 7.44 27.04 18.96
C PHE A 181 5.99 27.53 18.86
N ARG A 182 5.57 28.13 17.76
CA ARG A 182 4.26 28.78 17.67
C ARG A 182 3.35 28.34 16.51
N SER A 183 3.90 27.94 15.39
CA SER A 183 3.07 27.42 14.30
C SER A 183 2.77 25.94 14.50
N LYS A 184 1.52 25.53 14.30
CA LYS A 184 1.13 24.13 14.30
C LYS A 184 1.16 23.57 12.88
N ASN A 185 1.45 22.28 12.77
CA ASN A 185 1.41 21.58 11.50
C ASN A 185 -0.02 21.58 10.95
N PHE A 186 -0.14 21.64 9.65
CA PHE A 186 -1.42 21.45 8.98
C PHE A 186 -1.83 20.00 9.09
N THR A 187 -3.04 19.74 9.58
CA THR A 187 -3.72 18.45 9.53
C THR A 187 -5.20 18.70 9.27
N GLU A 188 -5.85 17.86 8.48
CA GLU A 188 -7.27 18.04 8.08
C GLU A 188 -8.21 18.04 9.27
N ASP A 189 -7.96 17.16 10.25
CA ASP A 189 -8.77 17.05 11.47
C ASP A 189 -8.88 18.34 12.27
N ARG A 190 -7.96 19.30 12.06
CA ARG A 190 -7.97 20.57 12.77
C ARG A 190 -8.80 21.66 12.10
N TYR A 191 -9.31 21.37 10.90
CA TYR A 191 -10.16 22.27 10.13
C TYR A 191 -11.65 21.90 10.19
N SER A 192 -11.99 20.71 10.66
CA SER A 192 -13.36 20.20 10.75
C SER A 192 -14.05 20.47 12.08
N GLU A 193 -13.47 21.32 12.93
CA GLU A 193 -14.07 21.72 14.23
C GLU A 193 -14.71 23.13 14.15
#